data_e27ea81b66456ae6a07fca760748cafd
#
_entry.id   e27ea81b66456ae6a07fca760748cafd
#
_cell.length_a   1.000
_cell.length_b   1.000
_cell.length_c   1.000
_cell.angle_alpha   90.00
_cell.angle_beta   90.00
_cell.angle_gamma   90.00
#
_symmetry.space_group_name_H-M   'P 1'
#
loop_
_entity.id
_entity.type
_entity.pdbx_description
1 polymer ?
#
loop_
_entity_poly.entity_id
_entity_poly.type
_entity_poly.pdbx_seq_one_letter_code
_entity_poly.pdbx_strand_id
1 'polypeptide(L)'
;LGSCTMKYNPRINEDAARMEGFTKLHPYQPVEQCQGILKLLYDLEQMLKSISGMSAFTLQPAAGAHGELTGMLIIRAYMEKKGETRHKIIVPDSAHGTNPASAALCGYDVESIQSNAEGLVDIKKLRELFTRDTAALMITNPNTLGLFEKDILEICKIAHDAGGLVYCDGANMN
;
A
#
# COMPACT_ATOMS: atom_id res chain seq x y z
N LEU A 1 16.06 6.48 -3.82
CA LEU A 1 15.87 5.54 -4.92
C LEU A 1 14.48 5.78 -5.52
N GLY A 2 14.43 6.12 -6.80
CA GLY A 2 13.16 6.30 -7.51
C GLY A 2 12.42 4.97 -7.68
N SER A 3 11.11 5.00 -7.63
CA SER A 3 10.27 3.80 -7.72
C SER A 3 10.04 3.32 -9.16
N CYS A 4 10.24 4.17 -10.17
CA CYS A 4 9.64 3.98 -11.47
C CYS A 4 10.26 2.81 -12.24
N THR A 5 11.38 2.92 -12.85
CA THR A 5 11.92 1.92 -13.79
C THR A 5 13.07 1.09 -13.23
N MET A 6 13.16 1.02 -11.90
CA MET A 6 14.25 0.31 -11.21
C MET A 6 14.10 -1.21 -11.24
N LYS A 7 12.88 -1.72 -11.48
CA LYS A 7 12.56 -3.14 -11.50
C LYS A 7 12.75 -3.71 -12.89
N TYR A 8 13.12 -4.97 -12.95
CA TYR A 8 13.24 -5.68 -14.23
C TYR A 8 11.89 -5.74 -14.94
N ASN A 9 11.84 -5.20 -16.15
CA ASN A 9 10.68 -5.27 -17.02
C ASN A 9 11.09 -5.98 -18.33
N PRO A 10 10.67 -7.24 -18.54
CA PRO A 10 10.95 -7.96 -19.76
C PRO A 10 10.45 -7.20 -20.99
N ARG A 11 11.26 -7.11 -22.04
CA ARG A 11 10.90 -6.37 -23.26
C ARG A 11 9.60 -6.86 -23.90
N ILE A 12 9.29 -8.14 -23.77
CA ILE A 12 8.04 -8.73 -24.27
C ILE A 12 6.79 -8.09 -23.65
N ASN A 13 6.90 -7.52 -22.44
CA ASN A 13 5.77 -6.82 -21.81
C ASN A 13 5.37 -5.57 -22.61
N GLU A 14 6.35 -4.89 -23.19
CA GLU A 14 6.11 -3.72 -24.05
C GLU A 14 5.40 -4.11 -25.34
N ASP A 15 5.80 -5.24 -25.93
CA ASP A 15 5.17 -5.74 -27.15
C ASP A 15 3.74 -6.19 -26.90
N ALA A 16 3.52 -6.91 -25.79
CA ALA A 16 2.17 -7.32 -25.37
C ALA A 16 1.26 -6.12 -25.07
N ALA A 17 1.77 -5.12 -24.34
CA ALA A 17 0.99 -3.92 -23.99
C ALA A 17 0.58 -3.08 -25.22
N ARG A 18 1.31 -3.19 -26.33
CA ARG A 18 1.00 -2.48 -27.59
C ARG A 18 0.01 -3.21 -28.51
N MET A 19 -0.39 -4.43 -28.17
CA MET A 19 -1.36 -5.16 -28.99
C MET A 19 -2.68 -4.40 -29.10
N GLU A 20 -3.25 -4.33 -30.28
CA GLU A 20 -4.48 -3.58 -30.56
C GLU A 20 -5.67 -4.03 -29.70
N GLY A 21 -5.72 -5.31 -29.33
CA GLY A 21 -6.74 -5.84 -28.44
C GLY A 21 -6.75 -5.23 -27.04
N PHE A 22 -5.63 -4.62 -26.62
CA PHE A 22 -5.54 -3.88 -25.34
C PHE A 22 -5.65 -2.37 -25.56
N THR A 23 -4.94 -1.82 -26.56
CA THR A 23 -4.81 -0.38 -26.75
C THR A 23 -6.05 0.29 -27.35
N LYS A 24 -6.90 -0.47 -28.03
CA LYS A 24 -8.13 0.04 -28.67
C LYS A 24 -9.40 -0.16 -27.84
N LEU A 25 -9.30 -0.63 -26.61
CA LEU A 25 -10.45 -0.74 -25.71
C LEU A 25 -10.84 0.63 -25.15
N HIS A 26 -12.13 0.87 -25.08
CA HIS A 26 -12.68 2.10 -24.51
C HIS A 26 -13.43 1.80 -23.18
N PRO A 27 -13.31 2.64 -22.14
CA PRO A 27 -13.96 2.42 -20.85
C PRO A 27 -15.49 2.27 -20.91
N TYR A 28 -16.14 2.89 -21.90
CA TYR A 28 -17.59 2.82 -22.12
C TYR A 28 -18.01 1.81 -23.18
N GLN A 29 -17.10 0.94 -23.60
CA GLN A 29 -17.44 -0.14 -24.51
C GLN A 29 -18.41 -1.11 -23.83
N PRO A 30 -19.41 -1.66 -24.57
CA PRO A 30 -20.33 -2.65 -24.00
C PRO A 30 -19.59 -3.84 -23.38
N VAL A 31 -20.05 -4.29 -22.21
CA VAL A 31 -19.40 -5.34 -21.41
C VAL A 31 -19.23 -6.63 -22.22
N GLU A 32 -20.18 -6.95 -23.09
CA GLU A 32 -20.15 -8.14 -23.95
C GLU A 32 -18.95 -8.13 -24.92
N GLN A 33 -18.44 -6.96 -25.25
CA GLN A 33 -17.28 -6.79 -26.13
C GLN A 33 -15.95 -6.74 -25.38
N CYS A 34 -15.97 -6.71 -24.04
CA CYS A 34 -14.80 -6.55 -23.17
C CYS A 34 -14.45 -7.81 -22.36
N GLN A 35 -15.09 -8.93 -22.63
CA GLN A 35 -14.96 -10.15 -21.80
C GLN A 35 -13.51 -10.66 -21.68
N GLY A 36 -12.73 -10.52 -22.74
CA GLY A 36 -11.31 -10.94 -22.71
C GLY A 36 -10.47 -10.14 -21.72
N ILE A 37 -10.59 -8.80 -21.71
CA ILE A 37 -9.84 -7.96 -20.77
C ILE A 37 -10.35 -8.11 -19.34
N LEU A 38 -11.66 -8.28 -19.14
CA LEU A 38 -12.23 -8.54 -17.82
C LEU A 38 -11.73 -9.85 -17.24
N LYS A 39 -11.63 -10.90 -18.09
CA LYS A 39 -11.03 -12.17 -17.66
C LYS A 39 -9.56 -12.01 -17.28
N LEU A 40 -8.78 -11.28 -18.08
CA LEU A 40 -7.36 -11.02 -17.79
C LEU A 40 -7.19 -10.31 -16.43
N LEU A 41 -7.98 -9.28 -16.18
CA LEU A 41 -7.97 -8.55 -14.90
C LEU A 41 -8.36 -9.46 -13.73
N TYR A 42 -9.39 -10.28 -13.91
CA TYR A 42 -9.79 -11.25 -12.89
C TYR A 42 -8.70 -12.27 -12.60
N ASP A 43 -8.09 -12.86 -13.63
CA ASP A 43 -7.03 -13.85 -13.47
C ASP A 43 -5.80 -13.23 -12.77
N LEU A 44 -5.43 -11.99 -13.13
CA LEU A 44 -4.36 -11.26 -12.47
C LEU A 44 -4.67 -10.97 -11.00
N GLU A 45 -5.90 -10.57 -10.69
CA GLU A 45 -6.34 -10.41 -9.30
C GLU A 45 -6.16 -11.70 -8.49
N GLN A 46 -6.58 -12.86 -9.03
CA GLN A 46 -6.45 -14.15 -8.34
C GLN A 46 -4.98 -14.52 -8.13
N MET A 47 -4.11 -14.27 -9.12
CA MET A 47 -2.66 -14.52 -8.99
C MET A 47 -2.05 -13.65 -7.90
N LEU A 48 -2.36 -12.35 -7.88
CA LEU A 48 -1.86 -11.41 -6.87
C LEU A 48 -2.36 -11.78 -5.46
N LYS A 49 -3.60 -12.20 -5.31
CA LYS A 49 -4.14 -12.72 -4.04
C LYS A 49 -3.36 -13.94 -3.57
N SER A 50 -3.08 -14.87 -4.49
CA SER A 50 -2.32 -16.09 -4.18
C SER A 50 -0.89 -15.79 -3.72
N ILE A 51 -0.20 -14.85 -4.37
CA ILE A 51 1.19 -14.48 -4.04
C ILE A 51 1.26 -13.70 -2.72
N SER A 52 0.34 -12.76 -2.50
CA SER A 52 0.37 -11.85 -1.36
C SER A 52 -0.30 -12.41 -0.10
N GLY A 53 -1.14 -13.44 -0.23
CA GLY A 53 -2.00 -13.93 0.86
C GLY A 53 -3.15 -12.99 1.23
N MET A 54 -3.37 -11.93 0.45
CA MET A 54 -4.47 -10.99 0.70
C MET A 54 -5.82 -11.57 0.27
N SER A 55 -6.88 -11.25 0.99
CA SER A 55 -8.24 -11.75 0.72
C SER A 55 -8.90 -11.07 -0.49
N ALA A 56 -8.53 -9.84 -0.79
CA ALA A 56 -9.05 -9.06 -1.91
C ALA A 56 -7.94 -8.22 -2.56
N PHE A 57 -8.13 -7.89 -3.82
CA PHE A 57 -7.21 -7.07 -4.59
C PHE A 57 -7.99 -6.08 -5.45
N THR A 58 -7.41 -4.93 -5.76
CA THR A 58 -7.92 -4.01 -6.78
C THR A 58 -6.81 -3.64 -7.73
N LEU A 59 -7.13 -3.54 -9.01
CA LEU A 59 -6.23 -3.12 -10.08
C LEU A 59 -6.54 -1.69 -10.57
N GLN A 60 -7.40 -0.96 -9.83
CA GLN A 60 -7.82 0.39 -10.22
C GLN A 60 -6.72 1.46 -10.04
N PRO A 61 -5.87 1.43 -9.00
CA PRO A 61 -4.80 2.40 -8.85
C PRO A 61 -3.85 2.37 -10.05
N ALA A 62 -3.63 3.53 -10.69
CA ALA A 62 -2.82 3.66 -11.90
C ALA A 62 -1.33 3.87 -11.60
N ALA A 63 -0.97 4.14 -10.35
CA ALA A 63 0.41 4.37 -9.88
C ALA A 63 0.53 4.07 -8.39
N GLY A 64 1.77 3.96 -7.87
CA GLY A 64 2.05 3.71 -6.46
C GLY A 64 1.37 4.71 -5.52
N ALA A 65 1.45 6.01 -5.83
CA ALA A 65 0.79 7.06 -5.04
C ALA A 65 -0.75 6.90 -4.99
N HIS A 66 -1.37 6.40 -6.06
CA HIS A 66 -2.80 6.07 -6.06
C HIS A 66 -3.11 4.86 -5.18
N GLY A 67 -2.19 3.89 -5.11
CA GLY A 67 -2.30 2.75 -4.19
C GLY A 67 -2.27 3.21 -2.73
N GLU A 68 -1.34 4.09 -2.39
CA GLU A 68 -1.25 4.70 -1.06
C GLU A 68 -2.53 5.45 -0.68
N LEU A 69 -2.99 6.34 -1.56
CA LEU A 69 -4.23 7.08 -1.37
C LEU A 69 -5.43 6.14 -1.20
N THR A 70 -5.55 5.12 -2.04
CA THR A 70 -6.61 4.12 -1.96
C THR A 70 -6.57 3.38 -0.63
N GLY A 71 -5.38 2.98 -0.17
CA GLY A 71 -5.19 2.34 1.12
C GLY A 71 -5.66 3.23 2.28
N MET A 72 -5.30 4.51 2.27
CA MET A 72 -5.72 5.47 3.30
C MET A 72 -7.24 5.71 3.29
N LEU A 73 -7.86 5.80 2.11
CA LEU A 73 -9.31 5.91 1.98
C LEU A 73 -10.03 4.65 2.49
N ILE A 74 -9.48 3.47 2.25
CA ILE A 74 -10.03 2.20 2.79
C ILE A 74 -9.92 2.17 4.31
N ILE A 75 -8.78 2.58 4.88
CA ILE A 75 -8.59 2.67 6.34
C ILE A 75 -9.61 3.62 6.94
N ARG A 76 -9.80 4.79 6.34
CA ARG A 76 -10.79 5.77 6.79
C ARG A 76 -12.21 5.20 6.76
N ALA A 77 -12.62 4.64 5.65
CA ALA A 77 -13.95 4.03 5.51
C ALA A 77 -14.17 2.86 6.49
N TYR A 78 -13.11 2.10 6.77
CA TYR A 78 -13.16 1.02 7.76
C TYR A 78 -13.38 1.55 9.18
N MET A 79 -12.66 2.60 9.59
CA MET A 79 -12.83 3.21 10.91
C MET A 79 -14.22 3.86 11.05
N GLU A 80 -14.67 4.58 10.04
CA GLU A 80 -16.02 5.16 10.01
C GLU A 80 -17.11 4.08 10.13
N LYS A 81 -16.97 2.97 9.42
CA LYS A 81 -17.90 1.83 9.50
C LYS A 81 -17.95 1.20 10.89
N LYS A 82 -16.82 1.21 11.62
CA LYS A 82 -16.76 0.76 13.02
C LYS A 82 -17.32 1.76 14.01
N GLY A 83 -17.63 2.98 13.58
CA GLY A 83 -18.03 4.08 14.46
C GLY A 83 -16.85 4.64 15.27
N GLU A 84 -15.61 4.41 14.83
CA GLU A 84 -14.40 4.91 15.46
C GLU A 84 -13.89 6.16 14.75
N THR A 85 -13.64 7.22 15.50
CA THR A 85 -12.97 8.42 15.01
C THR A 85 -11.51 8.35 15.46
N ARG A 86 -10.60 8.17 14.50
CA ARG A 86 -9.16 8.16 14.73
C ARG A 86 -8.52 9.16 13.80
N HIS A 87 -7.59 9.95 14.31
CA HIS A 87 -7.07 11.10 13.57
C HIS A 87 -5.64 10.93 13.08
N LYS A 88 -4.89 9.95 13.59
CA LYS A 88 -3.45 9.83 13.36
C LYS A 88 -3.07 8.64 12.48
N ILE A 89 -2.05 8.88 11.65
CA ILE A 89 -1.27 7.84 10.95
C ILE A 89 0.19 7.96 11.39
N ILE A 90 0.79 6.85 11.82
CA ILE A 90 2.23 6.80 12.10
C ILE A 90 2.97 6.42 10.82
N VAL A 91 4.06 7.13 10.53
CA VAL A 91 4.90 6.89 9.36
C VAL A 91 6.38 6.91 9.77
N PRO A 92 7.18 5.87 9.47
CA PRO A 92 8.62 5.89 9.72
C PRO A 92 9.31 7.02 8.95
N ASP A 93 10.35 7.59 9.53
CA ASP A 93 11.16 8.67 8.91
C ASP A 93 11.88 8.21 7.62
N SER A 94 12.07 6.91 7.45
CA SER A 94 12.59 6.30 6.22
C SER A 94 11.54 6.09 5.13
N ALA A 95 10.28 6.45 5.34
CA ALA A 95 9.22 6.26 4.36
C ALA A 95 9.39 7.16 3.13
N HIS A 96 8.84 6.72 1.99
CA HIS A 96 8.73 7.57 0.82
C HIS A 96 7.83 8.78 1.11
N GLY A 97 8.19 9.95 0.57
CA GLY A 97 7.49 11.21 0.87
C GLY A 97 6.02 11.25 0.49
N THR A 98 5.56 10.39 -0.43
CA THR A 98 4.14 10.29 -0.78
C THR A 98 3.30 9.57 0.28
N ASN A 99 3.91 8.76 1.15
CA ASN A 99 3.19 8.08 2.24
C ASN A 99 2.56 9.08 3.21
N PRO A 100 3.32 10.00 3.84
CA PRO A 100 2.73 11.03 4.68
C PRO A 100 1.81 11.98 3.90
N ALA A 101 2.12 12.30 2.64
CA ALA A 101 1.27 13.16 1.82
C ALA A 101 -0.10 12.53 1.55
N SER A 102 -0.16 11.23 1.25
CA SER A 102 -1.42 10.50 1.04
C SER A 102 -2.25 10.41 2.32
N ALA A 103 -1.61 10.22 3.48
CA ALA A 103 -2.30 10.23 4.77
C ALA A 103 -2.92 11.62 5.07
N ALA A 104 -2.14 12.69 4.89
CA ALA A 104 -2.60 14.07 5.08
C ALA A 104 -3.76 14.44 4.12
N LEU A 105 -3.67 14.00 2.85
CA LEU A 105 -4.73 14.22 1.86
C LEU A 105 -6.06 13.55 2.27
N CYS A 106 -5.98 12.43 3.00
CA CYS A 106 -7.15 11.76 3.56
C CYS A 106 -7.64 12.36 4.89
N GLY A 107 -7.06 13.49 5.35
CA GLY A 107 -7.48 14.20 6.55
C GLY A 107 -6.92 13.61 7.85
N TYR A 108 -5.83 12.85 7.78
CA TYR A 108 -5.12 12.36 8.96
C TYR A 108 -3.97 13.28 9.36
N ASP A 109 -3.76 13.40 10.65
CA ASP A 109 -2.52 13.94 11.21
C ASP A 109 -1.42 12.89 11.08
N VAL A 110 -0.28 13.30 10.55
CA VAL A 110 0.86 12.40 10.34
C VAL A 110 1.84 12.55 11.49
N GLU A 111 2.10 11.45 12.17
CA GLU A 111 3.10 11.38 13.23
C GLU A 111 4.31 10.56 12.75
N SER A 112 5.48 11.21 12.69
CA SER A 112 6.70 10.54 12.24
C SER A 112 7.37 9.82 13.39
N ILE A 113 7.73 8.54 13.17
CA ILE A 113 8.56 7.78 14.10
C ILE A 113 10.00 7.72 13.60
N GLN A 114 10.93 8.12 14.46
CA GLN A 114 12.36 8.07 14.13
C GLN A 114 12.89 6.65 14.19
N SER A 115 13.72 6.30 13.22
CA SER A 115 14.42 5.02 13.18
C SER A 115 15.39 4.87 14.37
N ASN A 116 15.64 3.63 14.77
CA ASN A 116 16.67 3.29 15.73
C ASN A 116 18.09 3.36 15.11
N ALA A 117 19.12 3.03 15.88
CA ALA A 117 20.50 3.06 15.41
C ALA A 117 20.81 2.07 14.26
N GLU A 118 19.96 1.06 14.07
CA GLU A 118 20.07 0.09 12.98
C GLU A 118 19.31 0.55 11.71
N GLY A 119 18.63 1.70 11.73
CA GLY A 119 17.82 2.20 10.62
C GLY A 119 16.45 1.51 10.50
N LEU A 120 15.99 0.87 11.55
CA LEU A 120 14.71 0.15 11.64
C LEU A 120 13.75 0.88 12.59
N VAL A 121 12.47 0.49 12.58
CA VAL A 121 11.47 1.05 13.47
C VAL A 121 11.83 0.78 14.93
N ASP A 122 11.80 1.82 15.76
CA ASP A 122 12.00 1.70 17.21
C ASP A 122 10.71 1.17 17.87
N ILE A 123 10.74 -0.10 18.27
CA ILE A 123 9.59 -0.80 18.87
C ILE A 123 9.09 -0.11 20.14
N LYS A 124 9.99 0.42 20.97
CA LYS A 124 9.60 1.09 22.22
C LYS A 124 8.83 2.36 21.92
N LYS A 125 9.38 3.18 21.05
CA LYS A 125 8.70 4.41 20.60
C LYS A 125 7.37 4.11 19.91
N LEU A 126 7.31 3.05 19.08
CA LEU A 126 6.07 2.65 18.42
C LEU A 126 4.97 2.33 19.45
N ARG A 127 5.30 1.60 20.52
CA ARG A 127 4.34 1.30 21.59
C ARG A 127 3.82 2.56 22.30
N GLU A 128 4.68 3.55 22.49
CA GLU A 128 4.31 4.83 23.12
C GLU A 128 3.41 5.68 22.21
N LEU A 129 3.73 5.71 20.91
CA LEU A 129 3.02 6.52 19.92
C LEU A 129 1.70 5.90 19.46
N PHE A 130 1.60 4.57 19.45
CA PHE A 130 0.41 3.89 18.95
C PHE A 130 -0.71 3.88 19.99
N THR A 131 -1.59 4.86 19.91
CA THR A 131 -2.70 5.06 20.84
C THR A 131 -4.04 4.70 20.19
N ARG A 132 -5.13 4.81 20.94
CA ARG A 132 -6.50 4.63 20.40
C ARG A 132 -6.88 5.66 19.34
N ASP A 133 -6.18 6.79 19.27
CA ASP A 133 -6.38 7.81 18.23
C ASP A 133 -5.63 7.49 16.93
N THR A 134 -4.76 6.48 16.94
CA THR A 134 -3.99 6.06 15.77
C THR A 134 -4.80 5.10 14.90
N ALA A 135 -5.10 5.50 13.66
CA ALA A 135 -5.85 4.69 12.71
C ALA A 135 -4.97 3.60 12.09
N ALA A 136 -3.73 3.93 11.73
CA ALA A 136 -2.83 2.95 11.14
C ALA A 136 -1.35 3.34 11.25
N LEU A 137 -0.50 2.34 11.01
CA LEU A 137 0.90 2.50 10.66
C LEU A 137 1.04 2.33 9.14
N MET A 138 1.71 3.26 8.47
CA MET A 138 2.15 3.13 7.08
C MET A 138 3.62 2.74 7.06
N ILE A 139 3.94 1.53 6.64
CA ILE A 139 5.31 1.01 6.66
C ILE A 139 5.73 0.47 5.30
N THR A 140 6.94 0.82 4.87
CA THR A 140 7.57 0.25 3.67
C THR A 140 8.49 -0.88 4.10
N ASN A 141 8.32 -2.07 3.56
CA ASN A 141 9.17 -3.21 3.90
C ASN A 141 9.51 -4.06 2.66
N PRO A 142 10.80 -4.23 2.31
CA PRO A 142 11.99 -3.57 2.87
C PRO A 142 11.91 -2.05 2.81
N ASN A 143 12.53 -1.35 3.77
CA ASN A 143 12.47 0.11 3.83
C ASN A 143 13.31 0.78 2.73
N THR A 144 13.25 2.11 2.62
CA THR A 144 13.95 2.85 1.57
C THR A 144 15.48 2.83 1.70
N LEU A 145 16.02 2.39 2.83
CA LEU A 145 17.45 2.14 3.03
C LEU A 145 17.87 0.73 2.54
N GLY A 146 16.92 -0.10 2.13
CA GLY A 146 17.14 -1.48 1.72
C GLY A 146 17.20 -2.47 2.88
N LEU A 147 16.73 -2.07 4.07
CA LEU A 147 16.74 -2.91 5.26
C LEU A 147 15.36 -3.57 5.44
N PHE A 148 15.36 -4.85 5.78
CA PHE A 148 14.14 -5.57 6.13
C PHE A 148 13.83 -5.40 7.63
N GLU A 149 12.58 -5.05 7.93
CA GLU A 149 12.10 -4.95 9.32
C GLU A 149 12.02 -6.33 9.96
N LYS A 150 13.06 -6.70 10.70
CA LYS A 150 13.18 -8.01 11.34
C LYS A 150 12.07 -8.29 12.35
N ASP A 151 11.57 -7.25 13.00
CA ASP A 151 10.53 -7.31 14.02
C ASP A 151 9.12 -7.01 13.47
N ILE A 152 8.90 -7.19 12.15
CA ILE A 152 7.64 -6.84 11.48
C ILE A 152 6.41 -7.47 12.13
N LEU A 153 6.51 -8.69 12.66
CA LEU A 153 5.40 -9.35 13.33
C LEU A 153 5.01 -8.63 14.63
N GLU A 154 6.00 -8.17 15.39
CA GLU A 154 5.76 -7.39 16.60
C GLU A 154 5.20 -6.00 16.28
N ILE A 155 5.72 -5.35 15.27
CA ILE A 155 5.21 -4.07 14.74
C ILE A 155 3.72 -4.20 14.39
N CYS A 156 3.36 -5.21 13.60
CA CYS A 156 1.96 -5.47 13.24
C CYS A 156 1.10 -5.76 14.47
N LYS A 157 1.62 -6.54 15.42
CA LYS A 157 0.91 -6.86 16.66
C LYS A 157 0.61 -5.61 17.48
N ILE A 158 1.56 -4.69 17.64
CA ILE A 158 1.36 -3.42 18.36
C ILE A 158 0.20 -2.63 17.74
N ALA A 159 0.19 -2.50 16.41
CA ALA A 159 -0.86 -1.78 15.69
C ALA A 159 -2.23 -2.45 15.89
N HIS A 160 -2.31 -3.76 15.72
CA HIS A 160 -3.56 -4.50 15.82
C HIS A 160 -4.11 -4.58 17.26
N ASP A 161 -3.24 -4.75 18.27
CA ASP A 161 -3.64 -4.77 19.69
C ASP A 161 -4.27 -3.42 20.12
N ALA A 162 -3.81 -2.32 19.53
CA ALA A 162 -4.41 -0.99 19.72
C ALA A 162 -5.67 -0.74 18.86
N GLY A 163 -6.09 -1.74 18.06
CA GLY A 163 -7.25 -1.66 17.17
C GLY A 163 -7.00 -0.90 15.87
N GLY A 164 -5.76 -0.53 15.58
CA GLY A 164 -5.37 0.10 14.32
C GLY A 164 -5.09 -0.91 13.22
N LEU A 165 -4.74 -0.40 12.04
CA LEU A 165 -4.40 -1.19 10.86
C LEU A 165 -2.93 -0.99 10.47
N VAL A 166 -2.43 -1.84 9.58
CA VAL A 166 -1.10 -1.68 8.98
C VAL A 166 -1.26 -1.58 7.48
N TYR A 167 -0.79 -0.48 6.90
CA TYR A 167 -0.58 -0.36 5.47
C TYR A 167 0.86 -0.75 5.14
N CYS A 168 1.02 -1.77 4.33
CA CYS A 168 2.33 -2.21 3.84
C CYS A 168 2.58 -1.63 2.44
N ASP A 169 3.55 -0.73 2.33
CA ASP A 169 4.11 -0.32 1.05
C ASP A 169 5.11 -1.38 0.57
N GLY A 170 4.69 -2.14 -0.42
CA GLY A 170 5.46 -3.23 -1.01
C GLY A 170 6.36 -2.83 -2.18
N ALA A 171 6.59 -1.53 -2.43
CA ALA A 171 7.34 -1.06 -3.59
C ALA A 171 8.75 -1.66 -3.71
N ASN A 172 9.37 -2.05 -2.60
CA ASN A 172 10.70 -2.64 -2.55
C ASN A 172 10.72 -4.18 -2.44
N MET A 173 9.56 -4.83 -2.58
CA MET A 173 9.46 -6.30 -2.49
C MET A 173 9.84 -7.01 -3.79
N ASN A 174 9.99 -6.30 -4.90
CA ASN A 174 10.35 -6.88 -6.19
C ASN A 174 11.85 -7.04 -6.41
#